data_bd2af4447accbda8c465510799a95833
#
_entry.id   bd2af4447accbda8c465510799a95833
#
_cell.length_a   1.000
_cell.length_b   1.000
_cell.length_c   1.000
_cell.angle_alpha   90.00
_cell.angle_beta   90.00
_cell.angle_gamma   90.00
#
_symmetry.space_group_name_H-M   'P 1'
#
loop_
_entity.id
_entity.type
_entity.pdbx_description
1 polymer ?
#
loop_
_entity_poly.entity_id
_entity_poly.type
_entity_poly.pdbx_seq_one_letter_code
_entity_poly.pdbx_strand_id
1 'polypeptide(L)'
;NHAMPDHPDQPRPDAPPRPLPIIHGTQPQEGGGPRREWLDLEFSNGERRRYHRALSSGHGSVIIAAVPDPDHVLLVREYAAGVHRYELGLPKGRMDAGETVLEAANRELKEEVGFGARKLTALRAITLAPTYMNHEIHLVLAEDLYPERLPGDEPEELEVIPWRLDRLHELMLREDCSEGRSLAALFIV
;
A
#
# COMPACT_ATOMS: atom_id res chain seq x y z
N ASN A 1 1.45 23.55 15.19
CA ASN A 1 0.54 22.60 15.85
C ASN A 1 -0.85 22.71 15.21
N HIS A 2 -1.06 22.00 14.11
CA HIS A 2 -2.40 21.80 13.59
C HIS A 2 -2.75 20.34 13.88
N ALA A 3 -3.25 20.09 15.09
CA ALA A 3 -3.99 18.85 15.35
C ALA A 3 -5.16 18.84 14.38
N MET A 4 -5.38 17.70 13.71
CA MET A 4 -6.61 17.50 12.94
C MET A 4 -7.79 17.74 13.89
N PRO A 5 -8.76 18.60 13.54
CA PRO A 5 -9.93 18.77 14.39
C PRO A 5 -10.67 17.42 14.44
N ASP A 6 -11.16 17.07 15.63
CA ASP A 6 -12.12 15.97 15.81
C ASP A 6 -13.36 16.26 14.95
N HIS A 7 -13.35 15.73 13.72
CA HIS A 7 -14.49 15.86 12.83
C HIS A 7 -15.48 14.77 13.22
N PRO A 8 -16.74 15.09 13.54
CA PRO A 8 -17.73 14.10 13.96
C PRO A 8 -18.03 13.03 12.89
N ASP A 9 -17.60 13.28 11.65
CA ASP A 9 -17.78 12.39 10.50
C ASP A 9 -16.53 11.55 10.16
N GLN A 10 -15.48 11.55 10.99
CA GLN A 10 -14.31 10.69 10.71
C GLN A 10 -14.66 9.22 10.93
N PRO A 11 -14.37 8.35 9.95
CA PRO A 11 -14.59 6.92 10.11
C PRO A 11 -13.78 6.39 11.30
N ARG A 12 -14.46 5.63 12.15
CA ARG A 12 -13.82 5.02 13.32
C ARG A 12 -13.22 3.68 12.94
N PRO A 13 -12.06 3.30 13.49
CA PRO A 13 -11.45 2.00 13.21
C PRO A 13 -12.40 0.82 13.41
N ASP A 14 -13.27 0.93 14.41
CA ASP A 14 -14.21 -0.12 14.81
C ASP A 14 -15.61 0.02 14.17
N ALA A 15 -15.81 1.03 13.31
CA ALA A 15 -17.05 1.12 12.54
C ALA A 15 -17.15 -0.07 11.58
N PRO A 16 -18.32 -0.69 11.42
CA PRO A 16 -18.49 -1.76 10.44
C PRO A 16 -18.17 -1.22 9.04
N PRO A 17 -17.41 -1.99 8.24
CA PRO A 17 -17.12 -1.59 6.86
C PRO A 17 -18.42 -1.52 6.05
N ARG A 18 -18.38 -0.76 4.95
CA ARG A 18 -19.48 -0.76 3.97
C ARG A 18 -19.83 -2.19 3.56
N PRO A 19 -21.05 -2.42 3.06
CA PRO A 19 -21.40 -3.71 2.47
C PRO A 19 -20.40 -4.11 1.39
N LEU A 20 -20.03 -5.39 1.37
CA LEU A 20 -19.13 -5.91 0.35
C LEU A 20 -19.75 -5.77 -1.05
N PRO A 21 -18.93 -5.54 -2.09
CA PRO A 21 -19.36 -5.65 -3.46
C PRO A 21 -19.96 -7.02 -3.76
N ILE A 22 -20.96 -7.04 -4.63
CA ILE A 22 -21.61 -8.29 -5.05
C ILE A 22 -20.81 -8.91 -6.19
N ILE A 23 -20.40 -10.16 -6.04
CA ILE A 23 -19.78 -10.93 -7.11
C ILE A 23 -20.88 -11.51 -7.99
N HIS A 24 -21.11 -10.93 -9.18
CA HIS A 24 -22.09 -11.42 -10.15
C HIS A 24 -21.61 -12.63 -10.96
N GLY A 25 -20.32 -12.91 -10.97
CA GLY A 25 -19.76 -14.06 -11.68
C GLY A 25 -18.25 -14.15 -11.50
N THR A 26 -17.74 -15.35 -11.70
CA THR A 26 -16.30 -15.64 -11.74
C THR A 26 -15.97 -16.34 -13.05
N GLN A 27 -14.89 -15.91 -13.68
CA GLN A 27 -14.41 -16.53 -14.92
C GLN A 27 -12.91 -16.83 -14.78
N PRO A 28 -12.47 -18.05 -15.09
CA PRO A 28 -11.04 -18.33 -15.18
C PRO A 28 -10.39 -17.45 -16.25
N GLN A 29 -9.27 -16.83 -15.93
CA GLN A 29 -8.49 -16.09 -16.91
C GLN A 29 -7.69 -17.10 -17.75
N GLU A 30 -8.09 -17.29 -19.00
CA GLU A 30 -7.34 -18.08 -19.97
C GLU A 30 -6.27 -17.19 -20.61
N GLY A 31 -5.01 -17.47 -20.31
CA GLY A 31 -3.84 -16.76 -20.86
C GLY A 31 -3.64 -15.37 -20.23
N GLY A 32 -2.43 -15.02 -19.90
CA GLY A 32 -2.10 -13.68 -19.41
C GLY A 32 -2.03 -13.55 -17.90
N GLY A 33 -1.26 -14.39 -17.27
CA GLY A 33 -0.73 -14.13 -15.91
C GLY A 33 0.45 -13.16 -15.98
N PRO A 34 1.03 -12.79 -14.83
CA PRO A 34 2.24 -11.97 -14.79
C PRO A 34 3.32 -12.62 -15.66
N ARG A 35 4.04 -11.78 -16.42
CA ARG A 35 5.14 -12.24 -17.26
C ARG A 35 6.11 -13.05 -16.42
N ARG A 36 6.57 -14.18 -16.91
CA ARG A 36 7.48 -15.10 -16.22
C ARG A 36 8.69 -15.39 -17.06
N GLU A 37 9.81 -15.67 -16.41
CA GLU A 37 11.03 -16.10 -17.08
C GLU A 37 11.69 -17.24 -16.33
N TRP A 38 12.47 -18.03 -17.08
CA TRP A 38 13.36 -19.03 -16.53
C TRP A 38 14.75 -18.46 -16.36
N LEU A 39 15.41 -18.82 -15.26
CA LEU A 39 16.78 -18.49 -14.96
C LEU A 39 17.60 -19.78 -14.94
N ASP A 40 18.55 -19.90 -15.86
CA ASP A 40 19.54 -20.97 -15.84
C ASP A 40 20.75 -20.48 -15.02
N LEU A 41 20.92 -21.05 -13.82
CA LEU A 41 21.86 -20.57 -12.82
C LEU A 41 23.00 -21.56 -12.61
N GLU A 42 24.20 -21.02 -12.37
CA GLU A 42 25.34 -21.77 -11.86
C GLU A 42 25.80 -21.15 -10.54
N PHE A 43 25.78 -21.96 -9.49
CA PHE A 43 26.20 -21.55 -8.15
C PHE A 43 27.71 -21.66 -7.98
N SER A 44 28.28 -21.01 -6.98
CA SER A 44 29.72 -20.99 -6.71
C SER A 44 30.34 -22.37 -6.45
N ASN A 45 29.54 -23.36 -6.06
CA ASN A 45 29.94 -24.73 -5.87
C ASN A 45 29.88 -25.57 -7.18
N GLY A 46 29.56 -24.95 -8.32
CA GLY A 46 29.41 -25.59 -9.63
C GLY A 46 28.06 -26.24 -9.88
N GLU A 47 27.14 -26.22 -8.92
CA GLU A 47 25.79 -26.76 -9.10
C GLU A 47 24.98 -25.89 -10.05
N ARG A 48 24.27 -26.53 -10.98
CA ARG A 48 23.38 -25.87 -11.92
C ARG A 48 21.93 -26.17 -11.60
N ARG A 49 21.08 -25.10 -11.66
CA ARG A 49 19.65 -25.20 -11.40
C ARG A 49 18.89 -24.28 -12.35
N ARG A 50 17.66 -24.66 -12.64
CA ARG A 50 16.73 -23.82 -13.37
C ARG A 50 15.62 -23.35 -12.44
N TYR A 51 15.56 -22.03 -12.23
CA TYR A 51 14.52 -21.37 -11.46
C TYR A 51 13.60 -20.58 -12.37
N HIS A 52 12.44 -20.29 -11.86
CA HIS A 52 11.44 -19.54 -12.56
C HIS A 52 10.90 -18.42 -11.64
N ARG A 53 10.72 -17.23 -12.18
CA ARG A 53 10.20 -16.08 -11.43
C ARG A 53 9.15 -15.30 -12.22
N ALA A 54 8.22 -14.68 -11.50
CA ALA A 54 7.30 -13.68 -12.05
C ALA A 54 8.00 -12.32 -12.12
N LEU A 55 7.72 -11.58 -13.19
CA LEU A 55 8.20 -10.23 -13.39
C LEU A 55 7.10 -9.23 -13.08
N SER A 56 7.39 -8.23 -12.25
CA SER A 56 6.48 -7.11 -12.08
C SER A 56 6.38 -6.30 -13.36
N SER A 57 5.19 -5.78 -13.61
CA SER A 57 4.91 -4.86 -14.72
C SER A 57 4.97 -3.41 -14.21
N GLY A 58 5.31 -2.47 -15.14
CA GLY A 58 5.29 -1.05 -14.86
C GLY A 58 6.61 -0.51 -14.29
N HIS A 59 6.52 0.65 -13.64
CA HIS A 59 7.67 1.47 -13.24
C HIS A 59 8.01 1.39 -11.74
N GLY A 60 7.41 0.46 -11.03
CA GLY A 60 7.54 0.30 -9.58
C GLY A 60 6.28 0.71 -8.83
N SER A 61 6.35 0.65 -7.51
CA SER A 61 5.24 0.99 -6.62
C SER A 61 5.74 1.74 -5.40
N VAL A 62 4.85 2.51 -4.79
CA VAL A 62 5.10 3.25 -3.55
C VAL A 62 4.09 2.86 -2.48
N ILE A 63 4.52 2.88 -1.22
CA ILE A 63 3.69 2.76 -0.04
C ILE A 63 4.03 3.89 0.91
N ILE A 64 3.03 4.56 1.46
CA ILE A 64 3.21 5.83 2.15
C ILE A 64 2.79 5.70 3.61
N ALA A 65 3.73 5.98 4.52
CA ALA A 65 3.43 6.23 5.92
C ALA A 65 3.22 7.74 6.10
N ALA A 66 1.97 8.17 6.08
CA ALA A 66 1.61 9.57 6.26
C ALA A 66 1.29 9.85 7.72
N VAL A 67 2.06 10.76 8.34
CA VAL A 67 1.91 11.13 9.75
C VAL A 67 1.43 12.59 9.84
N PRO A 68 0.14 12.78 10.14
CA PRO A 68 -0.44 14.13 10.25
C PRO A 68 0.07 14.89 11.47
N ASP A 69 0.47 14.15 12.50
CA ASP A 69 1.01 14.64 13.77
C ASP A 69 1.93 13.56 14.39
N PRO A 70 2.65 13.84 15.49
CA PRO A 70 3.59 12.89 16.10
C PRO A 70 2.96 11.60 16.64
N ASP A 71 1.64 11.59 16.83
CA ASP A 71 0.94 10.48 17.50
C ASP A 71 0.15 9.57 16.56
N HIS A 72 -0.03 9.96 15.29
CA HIS A 72 -0.90 9.25 14.35
C HIS A 72 -0.24 8.93 13.02
N VAL A 73 -0.70 7.85 12.42
CA VAL A 73 -0.49 7.47 11.01
C VAL A 73 -1.84 7.34 10.32
N LEU A 74 -1.92 7.73 9.05
CA LEU A 74 -3.14 7.60 8.27
C LEU A 74 -3.19 6.24 7.58
N LEU A 75 -4.24 5.49 7.86
CA LEU A 75 -4.59 4.25 7.17
C LEU A 75 -5.72 4.52 6.18
N VAL A 76 -5.88 3.63 5.23
CA VAL A 76 -7.03 3.56 4.33
C VAL A 76 -7.73 2.22 4.49
N ARG A 77 -9.04 2.22 4.34
CA ARG A 77 -9.84 1.01 4.23
C ARG A 77 -10.23 0.81 2.77
N GLU A 78 -9.75 -0.26 2.18
CA GLU A 78 -9.85 -0.57 0.76
C GLU A 78 -10.42 -1.97 0.55
N TYR A 79 -11.26 -2.15 -0.48
CA TYR A 79 -11.71 -3.48 -0.87
C TYR A 79 -10.58 -4.28 -1.51
N ALA A 80 -10.30 -5.45 -0.95
CA ALA A 80 -9.28 -6.37 -1.40
C ALA A 80 -9.90 -7.57 -2.14
N ALA A 81 -9.92 -7.53 -3.47
CA ALA A 81 -10.54 -8.55 -4.30
C ALA A 81 -9.94 -9.94 -4.10
N GLY A 82 -8.65 -10.03 -3.79
CA GLY A 82 -7.96 -11.31 -3.58
C GLY A 82 -8.46 -12.10 -2.38
N VAL A 83 -9.06 -11.44 -1.39
CA VAL A 83 -9.60 -12.04 -0.16
C VAL A 83 -11.08 -11.71 0.06
N HIS A 84 -11.68 -10.98 -0.86
CA HIS A 84 -13.10 -10.55 -0.84
C HIS A 84 -13.52 -9.95 0.50
N ARG A 85 -12.78 -8.94 0.96
CA ARG A 85 -13.11 -8.18 2.17
C ARG A 85 -12.48 -6.78 2.12
N TYR A 86 -12.92 -5.91 3.01
CA TYR A 86 -12.23 -4.65 3.25
C TYR A 86 -11.02 -4.87 4.16
N GLU A 87 -9.89 -4.28 3.76
CA GLU A 87 -8.62 -4.33 4.50
C GLU A 87 -8.21 -2.93 4.95
N LEU A 88 -7.63 -2.84 6.14
CA LEU A 88 -6.91 -1.67 6.62
C LEU A 88 -5.45 -1.78 6.18
N GLY A 89 -4.91 -0.72 5.64
CA GLY A 89 -3.51 -0.67 5.23
C GLY A 89 -3.01 0.75 5.02
N LEU A 90 -1.77 0.86 4.62
CA LEU A 90 -1.21 2.14 4.20
C LEU A 90 -1.63 2.47 2.77
N PRO A 91 -1.76 3.76 2.42
CA PRO A 91 -1.91 4.20 1.04
C PRO A 91 -0.75 3.68 0.20
N LYS A 92 -1.04 3.21 -1.00
CA LYS A 92 -0.04 2.63 -1.90
C LYS A 92 -0.55 2.65 -3.34
N GLY A 93 0.37 2.76 -4.28
CA GLY A 93 -0.01 2.70 -5.67
C GLY A 93 1.18 2.50 -6.60
N ARG A 94 0.89 2.50 -7.89
CA ARG A 94 1.91 2.33 -8.94
C ARG A 94 2.54 3.67 -9.29
N MET A 95 3.81 3.62 -9.66
CA MET A 95 4.49 4.76 -10.25
C MET A 95 4.10 4.88 -11.73
N ASP A 96 3.82 6.10 -12.16
CA ASP A 96 3.64 6.41 -13.58
C ASP A 96 4.99 6.54 -14.29
N ALA A 97 4.96 6.48 -15.61
CA ALA A 97 6.16 6.65 -16.43
C ALA A 97 6.79 8.04 -16.19
N GLY A 98 8.06 8.05 -15.82
CA GLY A 98 8.83 9.27 -15.59
C GLY A 98 8.65 9.91 -14.21
N GLU A 99 7.80 9.35 -13.33
CA GLU A 99 7.72 9.82 -11.94
C GLU A 99 8.93 9.37 -11.12
N THR A 100 9.37 10.24 -10.22
CA THR A 100 10.21 9.84 -9.10
C THR A 100 9.40 9.16 -8.02
N VAL A 101 10.06 8.44 -7.12
CA VAL A 101 9.41 7.81 -5.95
C VAL A 101 8.62 8.83 -5.12
N LEU A 102 9.18 10.01 -4.89
CA LEU A 102 8.52 11.05 -4.08
C LEU A 102 7.34 11.69 -4.80
N GLU A 103 7.42 11.89 -6.11
CA GLU A 103 6.31 12.40 -6.91
C GLU A 103 5.15 11.42 -6.91
N ALA A 104 5.41 10.13 -7.14
CA ALA A 104 4.41 9.09 -7.09
C ALA A 104 3.76 9.00 -5.69
N ALA A 105 4.55 9.02 -4.63
CA ALA A 105 4.05 8.98 -3.26
C ALA A 105 3.12 10.16 -2.95
N ASN A 106 3.49 11.37 -3.38
CA ASN A 106 2.67 12.56 -3.14
C ASN A 106 1.37 12.53 -3.96
N ARG A 107 1.41 12.03 -5.19
CA ARG A 107 0.22 11.85 -6.03
C ARG A 107 -0.74 10.84 -5.42
N GLU A 108 -0.28 9.63 -5.10
CA GLU A 108 -1.10 8.58 -4.48
C GLU A 108 -1.72 9.04 -3.15
N LEU A 109 -0.94 9.76 -2.33
CA LEU A 109 -1.44 10.32 -1.08
C LEU A 109 -2.59 11.30 -1.31
N LYS A 110 -2.51 12.15 -2.34
CA LYS A 110 -3.58 13.08 -2.71
C LYS A 110 -4.81 12.36 -3.26
N GLU A 111 -4.63 11.32 -4.04
CA GLU A 111 -5.71 10.52 -4.64
C GLU A 111 -6.45 9.70 -3.58
N GLU A 112 -5.74 8.95 -2.76
CA GLU A 112 -6.34 8.01 -1.80
C GLU A 112 -6.75 8.67 -0.48
N VAL A 113 -5.99 9.65 0.00
CA VAL A 113 -6.14 10.22 1.34
C VAL A 113 -6.64 11.66 1.33
N GLY A 114 -6.45 12.38 0.22
CA GLY A 114 -6.86 13.77 0.10
C GLY A 114 -5.89 14.75 0.76
N PHE A 115 -4.63 14.36 0.95
CA PHE A 115 -3.56 15.20 1.46
C PHE A 115 -2.33 15.11 0.56
N GLY A 116 -1.62 16.23 0.44
CA GLY A 116 -0.23 16.24 0.00
C GLY A 116 0.69 16.38 1.22
N ALA A 117 1.98 16.19 1.02
CA ALA A 117 2.99 16.37 2.06
C ALA A 117 4.07 17.35 1.61
N ARG A 118 4.46 18.29 2.50
CA ARG A 118 5.58 19.20 2.24
C ARG A 118 6.93 18.54 2.49
N LYS A 119 6.96 17.51 3.34
CA LYS A 119 8.16 16.76 3.63
C LYS A 119 7.93 15.27 3.28
N LEU A 120 8.67 14.78 2.30
CA LEU A 120 8.66 13.40 1.82
C LEU A 120 10.07 12.83 1.93
N THR A 121 10.19 11.66 2.55
CA THR A 121 11.47 10.97 2.72
C THR A 121 11.36 9.54 2.24
N ALA A 122 12.10 9.19 1.19
CA ALA A 122 12.22 7.79 0.78
C ALA A 122 13.09 7.04 1.79
N LEU A 123 12.51 6.04 2.46
CA LEU A 123 13.20 5.29 3.51
C LEU A 123 13.96 4.09 2.93
N ARG A 124 13.25 3.22 2.24
CA ARG A 124 13.83 2.03 1.60
C ARG A 124 12.84 1.36 0.65
N ALA A 125 13.35 0.47 -0.20
CA ALA A 125 12.52 -0.50 -0.91
C ALA A 125 12.38 -1.79 -0.09
N ILE A 126 11.22 -2.42 -0.18
CA ILE A 126 10.92 -3.74 0.37
C ILE A 126 10.37 -4.64 -0.73
N THR A 127 10.65 -5.91 -0.65
CA THR A 127 10.13 -6.93 -1.57
C THR A 127 8.89 -7.60 -0.99
N LEU A 128 8.04 -8.15 -1.84
CA LEU A 128 6.86 -8.90 -1.41
C LEU A 128 7.17 -10.39 -1.20
N ALA A 129 7.67 -11.04 -2.24
CA ALA A 129 7.99 -12.46 -2.23
C ALA A 129 9.24 -12.74 -3.10
N PRO A 130 10.44 -12.40 -2.62
CA PRO A 130 11.66 -12.36 -3.45
C PRO A 130 12.11 -13.72 -3.99
N THR A 131 11.61 -14.82 -3.41
CA THR A 131 11.83 -16.17 -3.95
C THR A 131 11.08 -16.41 -5.27
N TYR A 132 9.95 -15.72 -5.48
CA TYR A 132 9.03 -15.99 -6.59
C TYR A 132 8.89 -14.85 -7.59
N MET A 133 9.21 -13.62 -7.19
CA MET A 133 9.00 -12.43 -8.02
C MET A 133 9.99 -11.32 -7.70
N ASN A 134 10.18 -10.44 -8.66
CA ASN A 134 11.04 -9.26 -8.52
C ASN A 134 10.26 -7.98 -8.11
N HIS A 135 9.07 -8.12 -7.54
CA HIS A 135 8.27 -6.97 -7.11
C HIS A 135 8.91 -6.26 -5.93
N GLU A 136 9.14 -4.97 -6.09
CA GLU A 136 9.57 -4.06 -5.04
C GLU A 136 8.56 -2.92 -4.85
N ILE A 137 8.46 -2.46 -3.61
CA ILE A 137 7.68 -1.27 -3.26
C ILE A 137 8.55 -0.33 -2.44
N HIS A 138 8.54 0.96 -2.79
CA HIS A 138 9.31 1.99 -2.10
C HIS A 138 8.50 2.58 -0.94
N LEU A 139 9.03 2.47 0.27
CA LEU A 139 8.44 3.08 1.45
C LEU A 139 8.84 4.55 1.54
N VAL A 140 7.84 5.42 1.63
CA VAL A 140 7.99 6.86 1.80
C VAL A 140 7.32 7.32 3.08
N LEU A 141 8.04 8.07 3.90
CA LEU A 141 7.49 8.80 5.05
C LEU A 141 7.01 10.18 4.58
N ALA A 142 5.75 10.50 4.86
CA ALA A 142 5.14 11.77 4.52
C ALA A 142 4.76 12.52 5.81
N GLU A 143 5.31 13.72 5.95
CA GLU A 143 5.14 14.62 7.09
C GLU A 143 4.72 16.02 6.62
N ASP A 144 4.24 16.86 7.53
CA ASP A 144 3.76 18.22 7.23
C ASP A 144 2.68 18.20 6.12
N LEU A 145 1.59 17.52 6.44
CA LEU A 145 0.49 17.30 5.50
C LEU A 145 -0.32 18.56 5.26
N TYR A 146 -0.82 18.74 4.05
CA TYR A 146 -1.74 19.81 3.67
C TYR A 146 -2.92 19.25 2.85
N PRO A 147 -4.13 19.81 2.98
CA PRO A 147 -5.29 19.33 2.25
C PRO A 147 -5.12 19.58 0.75
N GLU A 148 -5.16 18.53 -0.05
CA GLU A 148 -5.25 18.57 -1.50
C GLU A 148 -5.73 17.22 -2.00
N ARG A 149 -6.87 17.17 -2.65
CA ARG A 149 -7.42 15.94 -3.22
C ARG A 149 -7.29 15.95 -4.74
N LEU A 150 -6.78 14.86 -5.28
CA LEU A 150 -6.82 14.54 -6.69
C LEU A 150 -7.87 13.46 -6.96
N PRO A 151 -8.45 13.41 -8.17
CA PRO A 151 -9.30 12.30 -8.57
C PRO A 151 -8.46 11.03 -8.65
N GLY A 152 -8.90 9.97 -7.97
CA GLY A 152 -8.32 8.63 -8.06
C GLY A 152 -9.06 7.75 -9.06
N ASP A 153 -8.60 6.53 -9.23
CA ASP A 153 -9.21 5.50 -10.09
C ASP A 153 -10.04 4.47 -9.31
N GLU A 154 -10.14 4.65 -8.01
CA GLU A 154 -10.93 3.78 -7.14
C GLU A 154 -12.44 3.91 -7.43
N PRO A 155 -13.19 2.77 -7.43
CA PRO A 155 -14.62 2.78 -7.72
C PRO A 155 -15.46 3.47 -6.64
N GLU A 156 -14.89 3.67 -5.46
CA GLU A 156 -15.49 4.36 -4.33
C GLU A 156 -14.42 5.13 -3.55
N GLU A 157 -14.83 6.21 -2.89
CA GLU A 157 -13.92 6.97 -2.04
C GLU A 157 -13.44 6.12 -0.86
N LEU A 158 -12.11 6.08 -0.65
CA LEU A 158 -11.51 5.33 0.43
C LEU A 158 -11.76 5.99 1.79
N GLU A 159 -12.04 5.18 2.79
CA GLU A 159 -12.14 5.66 4.16
C GLU A 159 -10.73 5.89 4.72
N VAL A 160 -10.46 7.11 5.18
CA VAL A 160 -9.20 7.47 5.83
C VAL A 160 -9.34 7.33 7.34
N ILE A 161 -8.49 6.51 7.95
CA ILE A 161 -8.57 6.17 9.37
C ILE A 161 -7.27 6.58 10.06
N PRO A 162 -7.28 7.66 10.88
CA PRO A 162 -6.14 7.95 11.74
C PRO A 162 -5.97 6.86 12.78
N TRP A 163 -4.76 6.33 12.90
CA TRP A 163 -4.42 5.30 13.88
C TRP A 163 -3.30 5.79 14.79
N ARG A 164 -3.45 5.57 16.09
CA ARG A 164 -2.44 5.97 17.06
C ARG A 164 -1.19 5.10 16.95
N LEU A 165 -0.03 5.73 16.87
CA LEU A 165 1.26 5.04 16.77
C LEU A 165 1.59 4.21 18.02
N ASP A 166 1.12 4.63 19.20
CA ASP A 166 1.29 3.88 20.45
C ASP A 166 0.37 2.63 20.56
N ARG A 167 -0.54 2.45 19.58
CA ARG A 167 -1.47 1.32 19.48
C ARG A 167 -1.24 0.45 18.25
N LEU A 168 -0.05 0.48 17.66
CA LEU A 168 0.27 -0.33 16.47
C LEU A 168 0.16 -1.83 16.75
N HIS A 169 0.48 -2.29 17.95
CA HIS A 169 0.35 -3.70 18.32
C HIS A 169 -1.10 -4.21 18.25
N GLU A 170 -2.09 -3.34 18.52
CA GLU A 170 -3.51 -3.69 18.38
C GLU A 170 -3.90 -3.82 16.90
N LEU A 171 -3.37 -2.93 16.06
CA LEU A 171 -3.54 -3.00 14.60
C LEU A 171 -3.00 -4.32 14.03
N MET A 172 -1.80 -4.75 14.49
CA MET A 172 -1.16 -5.99 14.05
C MET A 172 -1.95 -7.25 14.39
N LEU A 173 -2.85 -7.18 15.37
CA LEU A 173 -3.69 -8.31 15.79
C LEU A 173 -5.06 -8.32 15.09
N ARG A 174 -5.39 -7.30 14.30
CA ARG A 174 -6.68 -7.23 13.60
C ARG A 174 -6.68 -8.14 12.37
N GLU A 175 -7.78 -8.86 12.18
CA GLU A 175 -7.97 -9.73 11.02
C GLU A 175 -8.08 -8.94 9.70
N ASP A 176 -8.57 -7.69 9.76
CA ASP A 176 -8.72 -6.81 8.60
C ASP A 176 -7.45 -5.98 8.30
N CYS A 177 -6.34 -6.24 8.97
CA CYS A 177 -5.03 -5.65 8.71
C CYS A 177 -3.99 -6.76 8.48
N SER A 178 -4.03 -7.39 7.32
CA SER A 178 -3.19 -8.56 6.99
C SER A 178 -2.19 -8.31 5.86
N GLU A 179 -2.22 -7.16 5.23
CA GLU A 179 -1.36 -6.83 4.10
C GLU A 179 0.10 -6.67 4.55
N GLY A 180 0.95 -7.61 4.11
CA GLY A 180 2.32 -7.73 4.62
C GLY A 180 3.21 -6.51 4.40
N ARG A 181 3.03 -5.76 3.30
CA ARG A 181 3.82 -4.55 3.01
C ARG A 181 3.46 -3.41 3.96
N SER A 182 2.16 -3.24 4.27
CA SER A 182 1.70 -2.26 5.26
C SER A 182 2.23 -2.60 6.65
N LEU A 183 2.15 -3.86 7.07
CA LEU A 183 2.68 -4.31 8.36
C LEU A 183 4.19 -4.09 8.46
N ALA A 184 4.96 -4.44 7.42
CA ALA A 184 6.40 -4.22 7.39
C ALA A 184 6.73 -2.71 7.42
N ALA A 185 6.02 -1.89 6.64
CA ALA A 185 6.23 -0.46 6.61
C ALA A 185 5.96 0.20 7.98
N LEU A 186 4.87 -0.17 8.64
CA LEU A 186 4.53 0.31 9.98
C LEU A 186 5.55 -0.11 11.05
N PHE A 187 6.22 -1.23 10.86
CA PHE A 187 7.29 -1.67 11.75
C PHE A 187 8.60 -0.89 11.54
N ILE A 188 8.81 -0.32 10.35
CA ILE A 188 10.01 0.45 9.99
C ILE A 188 9.92 1.91 10.44
N VAL A 189 8.74 2.51 10.44
CA VAL A 189 8.52 3.90 10.86
C VAL A 189 8.15 3.99 12.33
#